data_ec750631d9a3c05e2ddaaa00788ae717
#
_entry.id   ec750631d9a3c05e2ddaaa00788ae717
#
_cell.length_a   1.000
_cell.length_b   1.000
_cell.length_c   1.000
_cell.angle_alpha   90.00
_cell.angle_beta   90.00
_cell.angle_gamma   90.00
#
_symmetry.space_group_name_H-M   'P 1'
#
loop_
_entity.id
_entity.type
_entity.pdbx_description
1 polymer ?
#
loop_
_entity_poly.entity_id
_entity_poly.type
_entity_poly.pdbx_seq_one_letter_code
_entity_poly.pdbx_strand_id
1 'polypeptide(L)'
;PGKPDANVLVVFGTEALCNWFPDTAQRTAYDVRKLAIEEKAVELQQAGYLTALVPTDLITDGRLTLSRSNRPVLDGHEFDAMIFLYPEYSRPGTMELMERYMAGGGKLMIEGEMNYDFDGNYVKDRFGAWKKKAVATEFSVEDMPKLGVRKNVLEGASRNNDGSIVLTDYPSLCSGEPVAFSVEVGRDVFSGEYTGMLAFLPERGEVVKLASTGLRSLRKNGKELLVFDAPVKLYGEEGDGGFRLTVVDPDGAKPVPAVNRLF
;
A
#
# COMPACT_ATOMS: atom_id res chain seq x y z
N PRO A 1 -2.68 9.37 -11.94
CA PRO A 1 -3.01 8.90 -10.59
C PRO A 1 -1.73 8.91 -9.75
N GLY A 2 -1.88 9.24 -8.46
CA GLY A 2 -0.80 9.22 -7.48
C GLY A 2 -0.24 7.81 -7.26
N LYS A 3 0.78 7.72 -6.40
CA LYS A 3 1.29 6.44 -5.90
C LYS A 3 0.42 5.95 -4.73
N PRO A 4 0.30 4.63 -4.49
CA PRO A 4 -0.37 4.12 -3.30
C PRO A 4 0.14 4.81 -2.03
N ASP A 5 -0.78 5.26 -1.16
CA ASP A 5 -0.45 5.96 0.09
C ASP A 5 -0.13 4.93 1.20
N ALA A 6 0.88 4.09 0.94
CA ALA A 6 1.37 3.15 1.93
C ALA A 6 2.01 3.94 3.08
N ASN A 7 1.50 3.76 4.30
CA ASN A 7 2.00 4.45 5.48
C ASN A 7 2.81 3.55 6.42
N VAL A 8 2.83 2.25 6.17
CA VAL A 8 3.64 1.27 6.90
C VAL A 8 4.65 0.64 5.97
N LEU A 9 5.93 0.72 6.35
CA LEU A 9 7.00 0.04 5.66
C LEU A 9 7.28 -1.30 6.36
N VAL A 10 7.10 -2.41 5.64
CA VAL A 10 7.47 -3.74 6.11
C VAL A 10 8.78 -4.14 5.43
N VAL A 11 9.86 -4.09 6.20
CA VAL A 11 11.20 -4.51 5.75
C VAL A 11 11.41 -5.96 6.14
N PHE A 12 11.92 -6.76 5.24
CA PHE A 12 12.25 -8.17 5.54
C PHE A 12 13.70 -8.50 5.19
N GLY A 13 14.29 -9.38 5.99
CA GLY A 13 15.66 -9.85 5.79
C GLY A 13 15.75 -10.77 4.58
N THR A 14 16.21 -10.25 3.45
CA THR A 14 16.40 -11.01 2.21
C THR A 14 17.40 -12.12 2.41
N GLU A 15 18.46 -11.85 3.14
CA GLU A 15 19.54 -12.77 3.42
C GLU A 15 19.05 -14.03 4.15
N ALA A 16 18.14 -13.84 5.12
CA ALA A 16 17.53 -14.96 5.84
C ALA A 16 16.63 -15.82 4.94
N LEU A 17 16.04 -15.23 3.89
CA LEU A 17 15.23 -15.93 2.91
C LEU A 17 16.07 -16.59 1.82
N CYS A 18 17.20 -16.00 1.48
CA CYS A 18 18.10 -16.50 0.43
C CYS A 18 19.11 -17.53 0.92
N ASN A 19 19.19 -17.76 2.24
CA ASN A 19 20.09 -18.75 2.83
C ASN A 19 19.56 -20.18 2.56
N TRP A 20 19.72 -20.60 1.31
CA TRP A 20 19.22 -21.88 0.81
C TRP A 20 20.26 -22.98 1.00
N PHE A 21 19.85 -23.98 1.76
CA PHE A 21 20.56 -25.26 1.83
C PHE A 21 19.73 -26.34 1.10
N PRO A 22 20.37 -27.33 0.46
CA PRO A 22 19.64 -28.38 -0.25
C PRO A 22 18.86 -29.35 0.66
N ASP A 23 18.88 -29.15 1.96
CA ASP A 23 18.12 -29.95 2.92
C ASP A 23 16.64 -29.59 2.87
N THR A 24 15.79 -30.60 2.77
CA THR A 24 14.33 -30.47 2.71
C THR A 24 13.73 -29.78 3.94
N ALA A 25 14.29 -29.96 5.13
CA ALA A 25 13.83 -29.32 6.36
C ALA A 25 14.06 -27.80 6.33
N GLN A 26 15.18 -27.35 5.79
CA GLN A 26 15.50 -25.93 5.66
C GLN A 26 14.69 -25.24 4.55
N ARG A 27 14.43 -25.97 3.45
CA ARG A 27 13.54 -25.50 2.40
C ARG A 27 12.13 -25.24 2.94
N THR A 28 11.63 -26.13 3.78
CA THR A 28 10.33 -25.95 4.44
C THR A 28 10.33 -24.72 5.35
N ALA A 29 11.39 -24.46 6.12
CA ALA A 29 11.52 -23.28 6.95
C ALA A 29 11.55 -21.98 6.13
N TYR A 30 12.22 -21.99 4.96
CA TYR A 30 12.19 -20.87 4.02
C TYR A 30 10.78 -20.59 3.49
N ASP A 31 10.09 -21.64 3.02
CA ASP A 31 8.72 -21.49 2.49
C ASP A 31 7.75 -20.96 3.56
N VAL A 32 7.86 -21.42 4.80
CA VAL A 32 7.08 -20.94 5.93
C VAL A 32 7.33 -19.44 6.21
N ARG A 33 8.59 -18.99 6.20
CA ARG A 33 8.92 -17.57 6.42
C ARG A 33 8.42 -16.69 5.28
N LYS A 34 8.57 -17.12 4.04
CA LYS A 34 8.07 -16.41 2.88
C LYS A 34 6.55 -16.23 2.95
N LEU A 35 5.82 -17.30 3.18
CA LEU A 35 4.37 -17.26 3.36
C LEU A 35 3.98 -16.36 4.53
N ALA A 36 4.66 -16.45 5.67
CA ALA A 36 4.39 -15.63 6.84
C ALA A 36 4.57 -14.12 6.56
N ILE A 37 5.53 -13.71 5.72
CA ILE A 37 5.72 -12.31 5.31
C ILE A 37 4.51 -11.83 4.49
N GLU A 38 4.09 -12.63 3.51
CA GLU A 38 2.94 -12.32 2.65
C GLU A 38 1.65 -12.28 3.47
N GLU A 39 1.41 -13.26 4.34
CA GLU A 39 0.25 -13.31 5.24
C GLU A 39 0.16 -12.10 6.16
N LYS A 40 1.28 -11.69 6.77
CA LYS A 40 1.33 -10.49 7.62
C LYS A 40 1.03 -9.20 6.86
N ALA A 41 1.48 -9.07 5.62
CA ALA A 41 1.14 -7.94 4.78
C ALA A 41 -0.35 -7.91 4.45
N VAL A 42 -0.96 -9.06 4.17
CA VAL A 42 -2.40 -9.20 3.93
C VAL A 42 -3.18 -8.90 5.21
N GLU A 43 -2.74 -9.40 6.36
CA GLU A 43 -3.37 -9.14 7.67
C GLU A 43 -3.37 -7.64 8.00
N LEU A 44 -2.27 -6.93 7.76
CA LEU A 44 -2.20 -5.47 7.91
C LEU A 44 -3.20 -4.76 6.99
N GLN A 45 -3.28 -5.16 5.73
CA GLN A 45 -4.21 -4.58 4.78
C GLN A 45 -5.66 -4.81 5.20
N GLN A 46 -6.01 -6.02 5.63
CA GLN A 46 -7.35 -6.35 6.14
C GLN A 46 -7.70 -5.55 7.41
N ALA A 47 -6.71 -5.26 8.24
CA ALA A 47 -6.87 -4.42 9.42
C ALA A 47 -6.94 -2.92 9.12
N GLY A 48 -6.75 -2.52 7.87
CA GLY A 48 -6.90 -1.14 7.43
C GLY A 48 -5.58 -0.35 7.27
N TYR A 49 -4.43 -1.04 7.20
CA TYR A 49 -3.12 -0.42 7.01
C TYR A 49 -2.55 -0.76 5.64
N LEU A 50 -2.38 0.23 4.78
CA LEU A 50 -1.72 0.02 3.49
C LEU A 50 -0.20 -0.03 3.69
N THR A 51 0.41 -1.12 3.23
CA THR A 51 1.82 -1.41 3.46
C THR A 51 2.63 -1.42 2.17
N ALA A 52 3.92 -1.08 2.28
CA ALA A 52 4.91 -1.43 1.27
C ALA A 52 5.81 -2.53 1.84
N LEU A 53 5.92 -3.65 1.13
CA LEU A 53 6.76 -4.78 1.49
C LEU A 53 8.07 -4.70 0.72
N VAL A 54 9.20 -4.59 1.42
CA VAL A 54 10.50 -4.30 0.80
C VAL A 54 11.63 -5.15 1.39
N PRO A 55 12.55 -5.64 0.55
CA PRO A 55 13.73 -6.35 1.02
C PRO A 55 14.79 -5.39 1.58
N THR A 56 15.67 -5.91 2.44
CA THR A 56 16.83 -5.18 2.99
C THR A 56 17.82 -4.69 1.93
N ASP A 57 17.82 -5.29 0.74
CA ASP A 57 18.67 -4.86 -0.39
C ASP A 57 18.46 -3.38 -0.74
N LEU A 58 17.23 -2.86 -0.60
CA LEU A 58 16.94 -1.45 -0.88
C LEU A 58 17.62 -0.48 0.10
N ILE A 59 18.03 -0.97 1.28
CA ILE A 59 18.87 -0.20 2.22
C ILE A 59 20.30 -0.17 1.68
N THR A 60 20.83 -1.31 1.27
CA THR A 60 22.18 -1.43 0.70
C THR A 60 22.33 -0.59 -0.56
N ASP A 61 21.29 -0.54 -1.41
CA ASP A 61 21.26 0.26 -2.64
C ASP A 61 21.04 1.77 -2.37
N GLY A 62 20.85 2.18 -1.12
CA GLY A 62 20.61 3.57 -0.73
C GLY A 62 19.23 4.12 -1.13
N ARG A 63 18.31 3.26 -1.56
CA ARG A 63 16.94 3.63 -1.94
C ARG A 63 16.04 3.79 -0.72
N LEU A 64 16.23 2.95 0.30
CA LEU A 64 15.57 3.09 1.60
C LEU A 64 16.49 3.87 2.55
N THR A 65 16.03 5.04 2.98
CA THR A 65 16.77 5.98 3.81
C THR A 65 15.89 6.55 4.93
N LEU A 66 16.41 7.51 5.69
CA LEU A 66 15.64 8.28 6.67
C LEU A 66 15.57 9.75 6.26
N SER A 67 14.39 10.36 6.40
CA SER A 67 14.21 11.79 6.20
C SER A 67 14.82 12.61 7.35
N ARG A 68 14.82 13.94 7.22
CA ARG A 68 15.26 14.85 8.30
C ARG A 68 14.39 14.74 9.56
N SER A 69 13.14 14.35 9.40
CA SER A 69 12.18 14.07 10.49
C SER A 69 12.28 12.64 11.03
N ASN A 70 13.32 11.91 10.66
CA ASN A 70 13.56 10.51 11.05
C ASN A 70 12.45 9.53 10.61
N ARG A 71 11.78 9.83 9.50
CA ARG A 71 10.80 8.91 8.91
C ARG A 71 11.47 8.04 7.84
N PRO A 72 11.08 6.76 7.69
CA PRO A 72 11.55 5.94 6.59
C PRO A 72 11.14 6.55 5.24
N VAL A 73 12.04 6.56 4.28
CA VAL A 73 11.82 7.09 2.92
C VAL A 73 12.27 6.07 1.90
N LEU A 74 11.37 5.67 1.03
CA LEU A 74 11.66 4.83 -0.12
C LEU A 74 11.30 5.57 -1.41
N ASP A 75 12.30 5.82 -2.26
CA ASP A 75 12.14 6.50 -3.56
C ASP A 75 11.33 7.82 -3.44
N GLY A 76 11.56 8.57 -2.37
CA GLY A 76 10.91 9.85 -2.09
C GLY A 76 9.53 9.77 -1.41
N HIS A 77 9.02 8.57 -1.13
CA HIS A 77 7.80 8.37 -0.35
C HIS A 77 8.15 8.17 1.14
N GLU A 78 7.55 8.95 2.04
CA GLU A 78 7.73 8.83 3.48
C GLU A 78 6.68 7.89 4.10
N PHE A 79 7.12 7.07 5.09
CA PHE A 79 6.27 6.17 5.85
C PHE A 79 6.15 6.65 7.31
N ASP A 80 5.02 6.31 7.95
CA ASP A 80 4.75 6.67 9.35
C ASP A 80 5.51 5.77 10.33
N ALA A 81 5.67 4.49 10.00
CA ALA A 81 6.36 3.51 10.84
C ALA A 81 7.01 2.38 10.02
N MET A 82 7.83 1.61 10.71
CA MET A 82 8.55 0.47 10.15
C MET A 82 8.29 -0.79 10.96
N ILE A 83 8.11 -1.91 10.25
CA ILE A 83 8.10 -3.26 10.78
C ILE A 83 9.31 -3.99 10.18
N PHE A 84 10.10 -4.69 10.98
CA PHE A 84 11.23 -5.46 10.50
C PHE A 84 11.03 -6.94 10.79
N LEU A 85 10.90 -7.72 9.73
CA LEU A 85 10.67 -9.16 9.80
C LEU A 85 11.94 -9.94 9.45
N TYR A 86 12.29 -10.92 10.27
CA TYR A 86 13.38 -11.88 10.04
C TYR A 86 14.73 -11.24 9.72
N PRO A 87 15.32 -10.46 10.67
CA PRO A 87 16.53 -9.66 10.44
C PRO A 87 17.83 -10.47 10.40
N GLU A 88 17.79 -11.79 10.56
CA GLU A 88 18.98 -12.66 10.57
C GLU A 88 19.84 -12.45 9.32
N TYR A 89 21.14 -12.37 9.49
CA TYR A 89 22.14 -12.12 8.46
C TYR A 89 22.01 -10.79 7.71
N SER A 90 21.35 -9.81 8.31
CA SER A 90 21.26 -8.47 7.70
C SER A 90 22.62 -7.82 7.53
N ARG A 91 22.78 -7.09 6.43
CA ARG A 91 24.01 -6.37 6.09
C ARG A 91 24.30 -5.23 7.08
N PRO A 92 25.57 -4.82 7.28
CA PRO A 92 25.96 -3.74 8.21
C PRO A 92 25.15 -2.45 8.03
N GLY A 93 24.93 -2.01 6.80
CA GLY A 93 24.11 -0.82 6.48
C GLY A 93 22.66 -0.91 6.97
N THR A 94 22.07 -2.11 7.01
CA THR A 94 20.74 -2.35 7.57
C THR A 94 20.73 -2.11 9.08
N MET A 95 21.73 -2.63 9.80
CA MET A 95 21.87 -2.43 11.24
C MET A 95 22.02 -0.97 11.58
N GLU A 96 22.85 -0.24 10.86
CA GLU A 96 23.08 1.19 11.05
C GLU A 96 21.84 2.03 10.81
N LEU A 97 21.05 1.71 9.77
CA LEU A 97 19.80 2.40 9.48
C LEU A 97 18.78 2.18 10.61
N MET A 98 18.59 0.94 11.08
CA MET A 98 17.66 0.63 12.15
C MET A 98 18.05 1.29 13.46
N GLU A 99 19.34 1.31 13.80
CA GLU A 99 19.83 2.00 15.00
C GLU A 99 19.61 3.49 14.94
N ARG A 100 19.91 4.14 13.80
CA ARG A 100 19.64 5.56 13.61
C ARG A 100 18.15 5.87 13.71
N TYR A 101 17.31 5.04 13.10
CA TYR A 101 15.87 5.18 13.15
C TYR A 101 15.37 5.17 14.61
N MET A 102 15.73 4.16 15.38
CA MET A 102 15.33 4.05 16.79
C MET A 102 15.96 5.12 17.68
N ALA A 103 17.21 5.51 17.42
CA ALA A 103 17.88 6.59 18.16
C ALA A 103 17.20 7.95 17.95
N GLY A 104 16.66 8.19 16.77
CA GLY A 104 15.86 9.37 16.44
C GLY A 104 14.40 9.30 16.93
N GLY A 105 14.03 8.29 17.73
CA GLY A 105 12.67 8.11 18.26
C GLY A 105 11.72 7.38 17.29
N GLY A 106 12.24 6.78 16.25
CA GLY A 106 11.46 5.96 15.31
C GLY A 106 10.86 4.74 16.02
N LYS A 107 9.62 4.46 15.70
CA LYS A 107 8.87 3.35 16.27
C LYS A 107 8.99 2.11 15.38
N LEU A 108 9.63 1.07 15.92
CA LEU A 108 9.93 -0.17 15.22
C LEU A 108 9.22 -1.35 15.89
N MET A 109 8.54 -2.16 15.10
CA MET A 109 8.11 -3.51 15.48
C MET A 109 9.08 -4.49 14.84
N ILE A 110 9.53 -5.49 15.59
CA ILE A 110 10.51 -6.48 15.12
C ILE A 110 9.93 -7.86 15.32
N GLU A 111 10.08 -8.73 14.33
CA GLU A 111 9.84 -10.16 14.49
C GLU A 111 11.03 -10.96 14.01
N GLY A 112 11.39 -11.98 14.80
CA GLY A 112 12.51 -12.86 14.52
C GLY A 112 13.70 -12.59 15.42
N GLU A 113 14.79 -13.30 15.14
CA GLU A 113 16.05 -13.24 15.87
C GLU A 113 17.17 -12.80 14.91
N MET A 114 18.24 -12.26 15.51
CA MET A 114 19.45 -11.90 14.79
C MET A 114 20.65 -12.24 15.67
N ASN A 115 21.24 -13.38 15.43
CA ASN A 115 22.44 -13.82 16.14
C ASN A 115 23.72 -13.44 15.39
N TYR A 116 23.65 -13.41 14.08
CA TYR A 116 24.78 -13.10 13.20
C TYR A 116 24.38 -12.05 12.16
N ASP A 117 25.34 -11.18 11.81
CA ASP A 117 25.22 -10.30 10.65
C ASP A 117 25.61 -11.03 9.35
N PHE A 118 25.59 -10.32 8.23
CA PHE A 118 25.94 -10.86 6.93
C PHE A 118 27.40 -11.37 6.84
N ASP A 119 28.31 -10.74 7.58
CA ASP A 119 29.73 -11.09 7.61
C ASP A 119 30.06 -12.22 8.61
N GLY A 120 29.02 -12.76 9.28
CA GLY A 120 29.16 -13.82 10.28
C GLY A 120 29.58 -13.34 11.66
N ASN A 121 29.57 -12.06 11.92
CA ASN A 121 29.85 -11.53 13.27
C ASN A 121 28.68 -11.81 14.20
N TYR A 122 29.00 -12.17 15.46
CA TYR A 122 27.97 -12.38 16.48
C TYR A 122 27.43 -11.04 16.99
N VAL A 123 26.15 -10.79 16.79
CA VAL A 123 25.48 -9.49 17.06
C VAL A 123 24.29 -9.59 18.00
N LYS A 124 24.06 -10.73 18.63
CA LYS A 124 22.91 -11.02 19.48
C LYS A 124 22.69 -9.95 20.57
N ASP A 125 23.75 -9.50 21.25
CA ASP A 125 23.65 -8.50 22.32
C ASP A 125 23.23 -7.13 21.76
N ARG A 126 23.79 -6.76 20.60
CA ARG A 126 23.43 -5.55 19.88
C ARG A 126 21.97 -5.58 19.45
N PHE A 127 21.53 -6.68 18.89
CA PHE A 127 20.13 -6.90 18.51
C PHE A 127 19.19 -6.96 19.74
N GLY A 128 19.63 -7.54 20.85
CA GLY A 128 18.90 -7.51 22.12
C GLY A 128 18.65 -6.10 22.64
N ALA A 129 19.56 -5.16 22.36
CA ALA A 129 19.34 -3.74 22.66
C ALA A 129 18.26 -3.10 21.76
N TRP A 130 18.11 -3.56 20.53
CA TRP A 130 17.01 -3.14 19.66
C TRP A 130 15.67 -3.63 20.19
N LYS A 131 15.56 -4.92 20.50
CA LYS A 131 14.34 -5.50 21.08
C LYS A 131 13.84 -4.76 22.30
N LYS A 132 14.74 -4.31 23.18
CA LYS A 132 14.37 -3.50 24.35
C LYS A 132 13.78 -2.13 24.02
N LYS A 133 14.08 -1.58 22.86
CA LYS A 133 13.59 -0.28 22.39
C LYS A 133 12.44 -0.41 21.40
N ALA A 134 12.23 -1.59 20.85
CA ALA A 134 11.13 -1.84 19.91
C ALA A 134 9.78 -1.66 20.61
N VAL A 135 8.79 -1.26 19.85
CA VAL A 135 7.39 -1.13 20.30
C VAL A 135 6.79 -2.50 20.57
N ALA A 136 7.15 -3.49 19.76
CA ALA A 136 6.81 -4.90 19.93
C ALA A 136 7.94 -5.77 19.38
N THR A 137 8.12 -6.97 19.95
CA THR A 137 9.15 -7.96 19.59
C THR A 137 8.59 -9.18 18.87
N GLU A 138 7.29 -9.15 18.60
CA GLU A 138 6.54 -10.08 17.79
C GLU A 138 5.55 -9.29 16.96
N PHE A 139 5.22 -9.78 15.77
CA PHE A 139 4.23 -9.14 14.92
C PHE A 139 2.84 -9.33 15.50
N SER A 140 2.12 -8.21 15.66
CA SER A 140 0.69 -8.21 15.97
C SER A 140 0.03 -6.97 15.38
N VAL A 141 -1.09 -7.16 14.70
CA VAL A 141 -1.92 -6.07 14.19
C VAL A 141 -2.49 -5.24 15.34
N GLU A 142 -2.75 -5.83 16.50
CA GLU A 142 -3.24 -5.14 17.68
C GLU A 142 -2.22 -4.13 18.23
N ASP A 143 -0.95 -4.30 17.92
CA ASP A 143 0.12 -3.40 18.34
C ASP A 143 0.34 -2.21 17.37
N MET A 144 -0.32 -2.20 16.20
CA MET A 144 -0.22 -1.10 15.23
C MET A 144 -0.57 0.28 15.81
N PRO A 145 -1.57 0.45 16.69
CA PRO A 145 -1.80 1.74 17.34
C PRO A 145 -0.62 2.25 18.17
N LYS A 146 0.20 1.36 18.73
CA LYS A 146 1.42 1.72 19.48
C LYS A 146 2.47 2.35 18.56
N LEU A 147 2.51 1.94 17.28
CA LEU A 147 3.34 2.58 16.26
C LEU A 147 2.86 4.00 15.91
N GLY A 148 1.63 4.36 16.28
CA GLY A 148 1.04 5.66 16.00
C GLY A 148 0.60 5.83 14.54
N VAL A 149 0.43 4.72 13.84
CA VAL A 149 -0.02 4.69 12.45
C VAL A 149 -1.54 4.79 12.39
N ARG A 150 -2.05 5.59 11.47
CA ARG A 150 -3.49 5.65 11.18
C ARG A 150 -3.87 4.64 10.11
N LYS A 151 -5.07 4.10 10.21
CA LYS A 151 -5.66 3.29 9.15
C LYS A 151 -5.90 4.15 7.91
N ASN A 152 -5.55 3.65 6.75
CA ASN A 152 -5.69 4.36 5.48
C ASN A 152 -6.21 3.48 4.33
N VAL A 153 -6.52 2.22 4.59
CA VAL A 153 -7.27 1.36 3.66
C VAL A 153 -8.75 1.68 3.83
N LEU A 154 -9.40 1.92 2.72
CA LEU A 154 -10.85 2.03 2.62
C LEU A 154 -11.41 0.64 2.32
N GLU A 155 -12.59 0.31 2.82
CA GLU A 155 -13.23 -0.97 2.52
C GLU A 155 -13.46 -1.09 1.01
N GLY A 156 -12.87 -2.13 0.41
CA GLY A 156 -12.96 -2.40 -1.04
C GLY A 156 -12.18 -1.44 -1.95
N ALA A 157 -11.37 -0.51 -1.39
CA ALA A 157 -10.63 0.47 -2.20
C ALA A 157 -9.26 0.80 -1.61
N SER A 158 -8.36 1.31 -2.45
CA SER A 158 -7.07 1.87 -2.05
C SER A 158 -7.08 3.39 -2.23
N ARG A 159 -6.36 4.10 -1.36
CA ARG A 159 -6.09 5.52 -1.52
C ARG A 159 -4.68 5.74 -2.02
N ASN A 160 -4.51 6.68 -2.92
CA ASN A 160 -3.20 7.17 -3.36
C ASN A 160 -2.80 8.44 -2.59
N ASN A 161 -1.51 8.80 -2.67
CA ASN A 161 -0.94 9.96 -1.99
C ASN A 161 -1.46 11.32 -2.52
N ASP A 162 -2.02 11.34 -3.73
CA ASP A 162 -2.72 12.51 -4.32
C ASP A 162 -4.19 12.61 -3.89
N GLY A 163 -4.66 11.68 -3.04
CA GLY A 163 -6.04 11.60 -2.59
C GLY A 163 -6.96 10.81 -3.51
N SER A 164 -6.49 10.33 -4.67
CA SER A 164 -7.30 9.52 -5.56
C SER A 164 -7.65 8.16 -4.93
N ILE A 165 -8.85 7.69 -5.23
CA ILE A 165 -9.38 6.40 -4.77
C ILE A 165 -9.31 5.44 -5.96
N VAL A 166 -8.83 4.23 -5.72
CA VAL A 166 -8.69 3.18 -6.73
C VAL A 166 -9.35 1.91 -6.24
N LEU A 167 -10.26 1.40 -7.07
CA LEU A 167 -10.91 0.10 -6.90
C LEU A 167 -10.45 -0.82 -8.03
N THR A 168 -10.19 -2.07 -7.71
CA THR A 168 -9.81 -3.08 -8.69
C THR A 168 -10.55 -4.38 -8.43
N ASP A 169 -11.11 -4.95 -9.48
CA ASP A 169 -11.72 -6.27 -9.45
C ASP A 169 -11.30 -7.06 -10.70
N TYR A 170 -10.31 -7.93 -10.54
CA TYR A 170 -9.78 -8.71 -11.64
C TYR A 170 -10.80 -9.73 -12.20
N PRO A 171 -11.58 -10.44 -11.37
CA PRO A 171 -12.64 -11.31 -11.87
C PRO A 171 -13.63 -10.60 -12.80
N SER A 172 -14.10 -9.40 -12.46
CA SER A 172 -15.04 -8.64 -13.30
C SER A 172 -14.40 -8.16 -14.59
N LEU A 173 -13.09 -7.84 -14.58
CA LEU A 173 -12.35 -7.52 -15.80
C LEU A 173 -12.35 -8.70 -16.79
N CYS A 174 -12.21 -9.93 -16.29
CA CYS A 174 -12.20 -11.13 -17.12
C CYS A 174 -13.58 -11.57 -17.59
N SER A 175 -14.60 -11.46 -16.73
CA SER A 175 -15.98 -11.87 -17.04
C SER A 175 -16.76 -10.82 -17.83
N GLY A 176 -16.43 -9.55 -17.69
CA GLY A 176 -17.22 -8.43 -18.19
C GLY A 176 -18.45 -8.09 -17.33
N GLU A 177 -18.71 -8.86 -16.27
CA GLU A 177 -19.83 -8.64 -15.36
C GLU A 177 -19.52 -7.54 -14.37
N PRO A 178 -20.34 -6.46 -14.26
CA PRO A 178 -20.10 -5.38 -13.32
C PRO A 178 -20.24 -5.83 -11.88
N VAL A 179 -19.36 -5.30 -11.01
CA VAL A 179 -19.44 -5.45 -9.55
C VAL A 179 -19.88 -4.14 -8.91
N ALA A 180 -20.72 -4.26 -7.89
CA ALA A 180 -21.14 -3.11 -7.09
C ALA A 180 -20.02 -2.68 -6.13
N PHE A 181 -19.93 -1.36 -5.86
CA PHE A 181 -19.04 -0.82 -4.85
C PHE A 181 -19.74 0.24 -4.01
N SER A 182 -19.20 0.46 -2.80
CA SER A 182 -19.56 1.56 -1.92
C SER A 182 -18.33 1.93 -1.10
N VAL A 183 -17.90 3.19 -1.18
CA VAL A 183 -16.68 3.70 -0.50
C VAL A 183 -16.99 4.99 0.20
N GLU A 184 -16.64 5.08 1.48
CA GLU A 184 -16.74 6.31 2.26
C GLU A 184 -15.46 7.14 2.12
N VAL A 185 -15.60 8.40 1.71
CA VAL A 185 -14.51 9.36 1.59
C VAL A 185 -14.87 10.63 2.37
N GLY A 186 -14.35 10.73 3.58
CA GLY A 186 -14.71 11.80 4.49
C GLY A 186 -16.17 11.71 4.96
N ARG A 187 -17.03 12.59 4.47
CA ARG A 187 -18.47 12.61 4.77
C ARG A 187 -19.34 12.13 3.60
N ASP A 188 -18.71 11.88 2.47
CA ASP A 188 -19.39 11.48 1.25
C ASP A 188 -19.27 9.97 1.03
N VAL A 189 -20.36 9.36 0.54
CA VAL A 189 -20.40 7.96 0.12
C VAL A 189 -20.45 7.92 -1.40
N PHE A 190 -19.44 7.34 -2.02
CA PHE A 190 -19.40 7.05 -3.45
C PHE A 190 -19.80 5.60 -3.69
N SER A 191 -20.73 5.36 -4.60
CA SER A 191 -21.23 4.01 -4.89
C SER A 191 -21.57 3.86 -6.38
N GLY A 192 -21.71 2.63 -6.82
CA GLY A 192 -22.06 2.34 -8.22
C GLY A 192 -21.67 0.94 -8.65
N GLU A 193 -21.47 0.79 -9.97
CA GLU A 193 -21.08 -0.48 -10.58
C GLU A 193 -19.96 -0.24 -11.60
N TYR A 194 -18.99 -1.15 -11.64
CA TYR A 194 -17.87 -1.08 -12.57
C TYR A 194 -17.33 -2.47 -12.91
N THR A 195 -16.50 -2.58 -13.97
CA THR A 195 -15.71 -3.76 -14.32
C THR A 195 -14.23 -3.41 -14.32
N GLY A 196 -13.39 -4.30 -13.78
CA GLY A 196 -11.95 -4.20 -13.78
C GLY A 196 -11.41 -3.13 -12.85
N MET A 197 -11.26 -1.90 -13.32
CA MET A 197 -10.68 -0.81 -12.54
C MET A 197 -11.56 0.45 -12.60
N LEU A 198 -11.72 1.09 -11.44
CA LEU A 198 -12.27 2.42 -11.30
C LEU A 198 -11.31 3.26 -10.44
N ALA A 199 -10.92 4.43 -10.93
CA ALA A 199 -10.14 5.41 -10.19
C ALA A 199 -10.81 6.77 -10.27
N PHE A 200 -10.93 7.48 -9.13
CA PHE A 200 -11.45 8.83 -9.11
C PHE A 200 -10.76 9.68 -8.03
N LEU A 201 -10.66 10.97 -8.29
CA LEU A 201 -10.10 11.95 -7.35
C LEU A 201 -11.23 12.83 -6.82
N PRO A 202 -11.62 12.69 -5.55
CA PRO A 202 -12.58 13.58 -4.92
C PRO A 202 -11.86 14.79 -4.31
N GLU A 203 -12.25 16.00 -4.70
CA GLU A 203 -11.80 17.25 -4.09
C GLU A 203 -13.01 18.09 -3.68
N ARG A 204 -13.03 18.55 -2.43
CA ARG A 204 -14.12 19.36 -1.87
C ARG A 204 -15.52 18.79 -2.09
N GLY A 205 -15.62 17.46 -2.14
CA GLY A 205 -16.85 16.74 -2.40
C GLY A 205 -17.22 16.57 -3.87
N GLU A 206 -16.43 17.04 -4.82
CA GLU A 206 -16.64 16.87 -6.26
C GLU A 206 -15.63 15.85 -6.82
N VAL A 207 -15.98 15.15 -7.88
CA VAL A 207 -15.03 14.28 -8.60
C VAL A 207 -14.35 15.12 -9.66
N VAL A 208 -13.05 15.41 -9.46
CA VAL A 208 -12.26 16.25 -10.38
C VAL A 208 -11.49 15.44 -11.41
N LYS A 209 -11.23 14.17 -11.13
CA LYS A 209 -10.67 13.22 -12.12
C LYS A 209 -11.36 11.88 -12.01
N LEU A 210 -11.52 11.21 -13.14
CA LEU A 210 -12.17 9.90 -13.23
C LEU A 210 -11.51 9.08 -14.33
N ALA A 211 -11.28 7.78 -14.07
CA ALA A 211 -10.90 6.82 -15.09
C ALA A 211 -11.48 5.45 -14.75
N SER A 212 -11.96 4.71 -15.76
CA SER A 212 -12.45 3.36 -15.57
C SER A 212 -12.21 2.50 -16.79
N THR A 213 -12.00 1.20 -16.59
CA THR A 213 -11.99 0.20 -17.65
C THR A 213 -13.39 -0.20 -18.06
N GLY A 214 -14.39 0.00 -17.18
CA GLY A 214 -15.78 -0.31 -17.47
C GLY A 214 -16.72 0.27 -16.40
N LEU A 215 -16.98 1.58 -16.43
CA LEU A 215 -17.95 2.22 -15.53
C LEU A 215 -19.36 2.01 -16.04
N ARG A 216 -20.26 1.49 -15.21
CA ARG A 216 -21.69 1.43 -15.48
C ARG A 216 -22.46 2.51 -14.74
N SER A 217 -22.12 2.76 -13.45
CA SER A 217 -22.73 3.85 -12.72
C SER A 217 -21.79 4.40 -11.64
N LEU A 218 -21.94 5.71 -11.37
CA LEU A 218 -21.31 6.40 -10.25
C LEU A 218 -22.33 7.28 -9.56
N ARG A 219 -22.46 7.14 -8.25
CA ARG A 219 -23.36 7.92 -7.39
C ARG A 219 -22.56 8.54 -6.25
N LYS A 220 -23.06 9.66 -5.76
CA LYS A 220 -22.56 10.29 -4.54
C LYS A 220 -23.74 10.53 -3.58
N ASN A 221 -23.64 10.00 -2.37
CA ASN A 221 -24.72 10.10 -1.36
C ASN A 221 -26.10 9.68 -1.92
N GLY A 222 -26.13 8.64 -2.77
CA GLY A 222 -27.32 8.14 -3.46
C GLY A 222 -27.74 8.93 -4.70
N LYS A 223 -27.18 10.13 -4.94
CA LYS A 223 -27.47 10.93 -6.13
C LYS A 223 -26.64 10.42 -7.32
N GLU A 224 -27.27 10.21 -8.45
CA GLU A 224 -26.61 9.78 -9.68
C GLU A 224 -25.73 10.90 -10.25
N LEU A 225 -24.46 10.58 -10.52
CA LEU A 225 -23.50 11.44 -11.21
C LEU A 225 -23.33 10.99 -12.67
N LEU A 226 -23.13 9.69 -12.89
CA LEU A 226 -23.01 9.08 -14.21
C LEU A 226 -23.75 7.74 -14.23
N VAL A 227 -24.46 7.47 -15.33
CA VAL A 227 -25.13 6.19 -15.58
C VAL A 227 -25.01 5.88 -17.08
N PHE A 228 -24.66 4.64 -17.37
CA PHE A 228 -24.55 4.10 -18.72
C PHE A 228 -25.36 2.80 -18.84
N ASP A 229 -25.92 2.54 -20.00
CA ASP A 229 -26.69 1.31 -20.28
C ASP A 229 -25.82 0.05 -20.19
N ALA A 230 -24.55 0.17 -20.52
CA ALA A 230 -23.54 -0.89 -20.42
C ALA A 230 -22.23 -0.32 -19.83
N PRO A 231 -21.34 -1.19 -19.30
CA PRO A 231 -20.01 -0.76 -18.83
C PRO A 231 -19.22 -0.06 -19.94
N VAL A 232 -18.70 1.14 -19.68
CA VAL A 232 -17.91 1.93 -20.62
C VAL A 232 -16.51 2.20 -20.10
N LYS A 233 -15.52 2.09 -21.00
CA LYS A 233 -14.18 2.57 -20.73
C LYS A 233 -14.16 4.08 -20.92
N LEU A 234 -13.69 4.80 -19.91
CA LEU A 234 -13.69 6.26 -19.94
C LEU A 234 -12.57 6.88 -19.13
N TYR A 235 -12.31 8.15 -19.40
CA TYR A 235 -11.57 9.04 -18.52
C TYR A 235 -12.18 10.45 -18.57
N GLY A 236 -12.00 11.21 -17.51
CA GLY A 236 -12.46 12.58 -17.43
C GLY A 236 -11.68 13.39 -16.41
N GLU A 237 -11.68 14.69 -16.59
CA GLU A 237 -11.05 15.65 -15.69
C GLU A 237 -11.77 17.00 -15.71
N GLU A 238 -11.67 17.71 -14.60
CA GLU A 238 -12.15 19.08 -14.51
C GLU A 238 -11.21 20.04 -15.26
N GLY A 239 -11.78 20.99 -15.97
CA GLY A 239 -11.06 22.06 -16.68
C GLY A 239 -11.85 23.37 -16.64
N ASP A 240 -11.33 24.41 -17.26
CA ASP A 240 -11.90 25.78 -17.25
C ASP A 240 -13.37 25.86 -17.70
N GLY A 241 -13.87 24.86 -18.44
CA GLY A 241 -15.25 24.81 -18.96
C GLY A 241 -16.14 23.78 -18.25
N GLY A 242 -15.73 23.24 -17.11
CA GLY A 242 -16.41 22.14 -16.40
C GLY A 242 -15.76 20.79 -16.63
N PHE A 243 -16.43 19.72 -16.17
CA PHE A 243 -15.90 18.35 -16.27
C PHE A 243 -15.99 17.82 -17.70
N ARG A 244 -14.84 17.46 -18.27
CA ARG A 244 -14.74 16.86 -19.61
C ARG A 244 -14.63 15.37 -19.50
N LEU A 245 -15.57 14.64 -20.09
CA LEU A 245 -15.62 13.20 -20.09
C LEU A 245 -15.35 12.68 -21.51
N THR A 246 -14.49 11.68 -21.63
CA THR A 246 -14.19 10.99 -22.89
C THR A 246 -14.46 9.51 -22.70
N VAL A 247 -15.35 8.97 -23.52
CA VAL A 247 -15.60 7.52 -23.61
C VAL A 247 -14.66 6.95 -24.67
N VAL A 248 -14.05 5.82 -24.36
CA VAL A 248 -13.14 5.09 -25.25
C VAL A 248 -13.83 3.81 -25.70
N ASP A 249 -14.17 3.73 -26.96
CA ASP A 249 -14.72 2.53 -27.60
C ASP A 249 -13.71 1.91 -28.58
N PRO A 250 -14.01 0.73 -29.18
CA PRO A 250 -13.12 0.12 -30.19
C PRO A 250 -12.84 1.00 -31.40
N ASP A 251 -13.73 1.94 -31.71
CA ASP A 251 -13.61 2.86 -32.85
C ASP A 251 -12.83 4.14 -32.50
N GLY A 252 -12.41 4.30 -31.25
CA GLY A 252 -11.61 5.42 -30.77
C GLY A 252 -12.23 6.20 -29.61
N ALA A 253 -11.54 7.27 -29.20
CA ALA A 253 -11.98 8.13 -28.11
C ALA A 253 -13.03 9.15 -28.60
N LYS A 254 -14.21 9.16 -27.97
CA LYS A 254 -15.28 10.11 -28.28
C LYS A 254 -15.57 11.00 -27.07
N PRO A 255 -15.51 12.33 -27.22
CA PRO A 255 -15.94 13.23 -26.15
C PRO A 255 -17.44 13.09 -25.91
N VAL A 256 -17.85 12.97 -24.68
CA VAL A 256 -19.25 13.08 -24.27
C VAL A 256 -19.57 14.57 -24.11
N PRO A 257 -20.76 15.05 -24.58
CA PRO A 257 -21.16 16.42 -24.33
C PRO A 257 -21.01 16.77 -22.86
N ALA A 258 -20.49 17.97 -22.57
CA ALA A 258 -20.10 18.40 -21.25
C ALA A 258 -21.18 18.11 -20.20
N VAL A 259 -20.88 17.21 -19.28
CA VAL A 259 -21.67 17.05 -18.05
C VAL A 259 -21.33 18.27 -17.21
N ASN A 260 -22.31 19.21 -17.08
CA ASN A 260 -22.13 20.38 -16.27
C ASN A 260 -21.89 19.95 -14.81
N ARG A 261 -20.60 19.83 -14.45
CA ARG A 261 -20.07 19.39 -13.15
C ARG A 261 -20.62 18.03 -12.65
N LEU A 262 -19.74 17.12 -12.25
CA LEU A 262 -20.09 15.92 -11.48
C LEU A 262 -20.26 16.30 -9.99
N PHE A 263 -21.46 16.72 -9.61
CA PHE A 263 -21.76 17.17 -8.24
C PHE A 263 -22.37 16.11 -7.37
#